data_5a22e30e4962c539e175192b1dc629f8
#
_entry.id   5a22e30e4962c539e175192b1dc629f8
#
_cell.length_a   1.000
_cell.length_b   1.000
_cell.length_c   1.000
_cell.angle_alpha   90.00
_cell.angle_beta   90.00
_cell.angle_gamma   90.00
#
_symmetry.space_group_name_H-M   'P 1'
#
loop_
_entity.id
_entity.type
_entity.pdbx_description
1 polymer ?
#
loop_
_entity_poly.entity_id
_entity_poly.type
_entity_poly.pdbx_seq_one_letter_code
_entity_poly.pdbx_strand_id
1 'polypeptide(L)'
;MAGGLGTRMNLGEKPLVTVCGRPMISYVHEAFVDAGLDVLAVVTPKVPMTKNWCRAHGIEFFQAKGIGYVEDLAECALEIDEDMPMFTCVADLPGITSRIIGDVRERWSDSGLNACSVWVPRALFLENSIKCQYSELVDGVEACPCGLNIFDGSSPLVPQNELKILLNEPALTFNVNTPEELIAAEKFFGKK
;
A
#
# COMPACT_ATOMS: atom_id res chain seq x y z
N MET A 1 -2.49 -4.22 -3.19
CA MET A 1 -1.88 -5.58 -2.98
C MET A 1 -2.41 -6.16 -1.67
N ALA A 2 -3.24 -7.22 -1.73
CA ALA A 2 -3.99 -7.77 -0.59
C ALA A 2 -3.75 -9.30 -0.40
N GLY A 3 -2.59 -9.81 -0.79
CA GLY A 3 -2.24 -11.25 -0.75
C GLY A 3 -1.58 -11.75 0.54
N GLY A 4 -1.43 -10.91 1.57
CA GLY A 4 -0.66 -11.20 2.77
C GLY A 4 -1.42 -12.03 3.81
N LEU A 5 -0.83 -13.15 4.28
CA LEU A 5 -1.42 -14.06 5.28
C LEU A 5 -1.46 -13.48 6.71
N GLY A 6 -0.59 -12.51 7.04
CA GLY A 6 -0.54 -11.97 8.41
C GLY A 6 -0.10 -12.97 9.48
N THR A 7 0.77 -13.92 9.15
CA THR A 7 1.18 -15.02 10.06
C THR A 7 1.76 -14.54 11.38
N ARG A 8 2.42 -13.38 11.40
CA ARG A 8 2.98 -12.77 12.63
C ARG A 8 1.92 -12.20 13.58
N MET A 9 0.74 -11.87 13.05
CA MET A 9 -0.37 -11.31 13.85
C MET A 9 -1.27 -12.39 14.46
N ASN A 10 -1.34 -13.56 13.82
CA ASN A 10 -2.24 -14.66 14.21
C ASN A 10 -3.72 -14.24 14.37
N LEU A 11 -4.15 -13.23 13.59
CA LEU A 11 -5.50 -12.65 13.60
C LEU A 11 -6.27 -12.92 12.29
N GLY A 12 -5.86 -13.94 11.54
CA GLY A 12 -6.42 -14.27 10.23
C GLY A 12 -5.69 -13.55 9.09
N GLU A 13 -6.40 -13.35 7.98
CA GLU A 13 -5.83 -12.73 6.78
C GLU A 13 -5.57 -11.25 7.01
N LYS A 14 -4.33 -10.81 6.78
CA LYS A 14 -3.84 -9.48 7.11
C LYS A 14 -4.72 -8.33 6.59
N PRO A 15 -5.22 -8.33 5.33
CA PRO A 15 -6.06 -7.24 4.83
C PRO A 15 -7.39 -7.06 5.60
N LEU A 16 -7.87 -8.12 6.26
CA LEU A 16 -9.12 -8.12 7.01
C LEU A 16 -8.94 -7.81 8.51
N VAL A 17 -7.71 -7.69 8.98
CA VAL A 17 -7.46 -7.23 10.35
C VAL A 17 -8.02 -5.83 10.51
N THR A 18 -8.73 -5.61 11.63
CA THR A 18 -9.42 -4.34 11.86
C THR A 18 -8.56 -3.36 12.64
N VAL A 19 -8.60 -2.10 12.21
CA VAL A 19 -8.09 -0.93 12.94
C VAL A 19 -9.28 -0.03 13.23
N CYS A 20 -9.51 0.31 14.49
CA CYS A 20 -10.68 1.08 14.92
C CYS A 20 -12.01 0.51 14.39
N GLY A 21 -12.16 -0.82 14.40
CA GLY A 21 -13.38 -1.53 14.00
C GLY A 21 -13.59 -1.70 12.49
N ARG A 22 -12.66 -1.28 11.64
CA ARG A 22 -12.77 -1.39 10.17
C ARG A 22 -11.60 -2.19 9.59
N PRO A 23 -11.82 -3.12 8.63
CA PRO A 23 -10.75 -3.84 7.94
C PRO A 23 -9.74 -2.89 7.27
N MET A 24 -8.44 -3.19 7.36
CA MET A 24 -7.40 -2.32 6.78
C MET A 24 -7.58 -2.10 5.29
N ILE A 25 -7.98 -3.14 4.55
CA ILE A 25 -8.25 -3.04 3.11
C ILE A 25 -9.33 -1.99 2.78
N SER A 26 -10.31 -1.75 3.66
CA SER A 26 -11.37 -0.77 3.40
C SER A 26 -10.86 0.67 3.42
N TYR A 27 -9.89 0.98 4.30
CA TYR A 27 -9.25 2.31 4.31
C TYR A 27 -8.51 2.58 3.01
N VAL A 28 -7.73 1.59 2.54
CA VAL A 28 -6.96 1.73 1.29
C VAL A 28 -7.91 1.86 0.10
N HIS A 29 -8.91 0.97 -0.01
CA HIS A 29 -9.89 1.01 -1.11
C HIS A 29 -10.60 2.37 -1.18
N GLU A 30 -11.17 2.84 -0.07
CA GLU A 30 -11.89 4.11 -0.02
C GLU A 30 -10.99 5.30 -0.39
N ALA A 31 -9.74 5.33 0.10
CA ALA A 31 -8.81 6.41 -0.22
C ALA A 31 -8.56 6.55 -1.73
N PHE A 32 -8.45 5.43 -2.45
CA PHE A 32 -8.28 5.44 -3.90
C PHE A 32 -9.56 5.79 -4.64
N VAL A 33 -10.71 5.27 -4.25
CA VAL A 33 -12.02 5.65 -4.81
C VAL A 33 -12.29 7.15 -4.61
N ASP A 34 -12.03 7.68 -3.42
CA ASP A 34 -12.17 9.10 -3.10
C ASP A 34 -11.17 9.98 -3.87
N ALA A 35 -10.05 9.42 -4.33
CA ALA A 35 -9.10 10.08 -5.22
C ALA A 35 -9.53 10.03 -6.71
N GLY A 36 -10.69 9.41 -7.01
CA GLY A 36 -11.23 9.28 -8.36
C GLY A 36 -10.49 8.24 -9.23
N LEU A 37 -9.97 7.19 -8.61
CA LEU A 37 -9.24 6.12 -9.28
C LEU A 37 -10.06 4.82 -9.24
N ASP A 38 -9.99 4.05 -10.33
CA ASP A 38 -10.48 2.68 -10.36
C ASP A 38 -9.57 1.79 -9.50
N VAL A 39 -10.16 0.85 -8.75
CA VAL A 39 -9.44 0.05 -7.77
C VAL A 39 -9.61 -1.44 -8.03
N LEU A 40 -8.49 -2.12 -8.20
CA LEU A 40 -8.42 -3.57 -8.33
C LEU A 40 -7.64 -4.17 -7.14
N ALA A 41 -8.27 -5.04 -6.37
CA ALA A 41 -7.62 -5.75 -5.28
C ALA A 41 -6.86 -6.98 -5.80
N VAL A 42 -5.53 -7.00 -5.68
CA VAL A 42 -4.72 -8.18 -6.03
C VAL A 42 -4.69 -9.12 -4.83
N VAL A 43 -5.39 -10.24 -4.93
CA VAL A 43 -5.47 -11.30 -3.91
C VAL A 43 -4.71 -12.55 -4.36
N THR A 44 -4.46 -13.48 -3.44
CA THR A 44 -3.78 -14.75 -3.75
C THR A 44 -4.62 -15.93 -3.23
N PRO A 45 -4.32 -17.18 -3.65
CA PRO A 45 -4.97 -18.37 -3.08
C PRO A 45 -4.79 -18.52 -1.56
N LYS A 46 -3.83 -17.81 -0.98
CA LYS A 46 -3.53 -17.83 0.47
C LYS A 46 -4.55 -17.03 1.30
N VAL A 47 -5.37 -16.17 0.66
CA VAL A 47 -6.29 -15.24 1.35
C VAL A 47 -7.74 -15.37 0.83
N PRO A 48 -8.37 -16.55 0.97
CA PRO A 48 -9.71 -16.79 0.45
C PRO A 48 -10.80 -15.96 1.14
N MET A 49 -10.62 -15.57 2.40
CA MET A 49 -11.58 -14.72 3.12
C MET A 49 -11.53 -13.29 2.59
N THR A 50 -10.33 -12.76 2.30
CA THR A 50 -10.16 -11.43 1.69
C THR A 50 -10.82 -11.39 0.31
N LYS A 51 -10.62 -12.43 -0.51
CA LYS A 51 -11.30 -12.56 -1.81
C LYS A 51 -12.82 -12.54 -1.66
N ASN A 52 -13.37 -13.31 -0.71
CA ASN A 52 -14.80 -13.35 -0.46
C ASN A 52 -15.32 -12.00 0.07
N TRP A 53 -14.53 -11.35 0.91
CA TRP A 53 -14.86 -10.02 1.42
C TRP A 53 -14.93 -8.98 0.28
N CYS A 54 -13.96 -8.96 -0.64
CA CYS A 54 -14.00 -8.09 -1.83
C CYS A 54 -15.28 -8.34 -2.64
N ARG A 55 -15.61 -9.60 -2.92
CA ARG A 55 -16.83 -9.96 -3.66
C ARG A 55 -18.10 -9.46 -2.95
N ALA A 56 -18.18 -9.62 -1.64
CA ALA A 56 -19.35 -9.20 -0.85
C ALA A 56 -19.53 -7.67 -0.81
N HIS A 57 -18.44 -6.92 -1.00
CA HIS A 57 -18.46 -5.46 -0.98
C HIS A 57 -18.40 -4.81 -2.38
N GLY A 58 -18.52 -5.62 -3.44
CA GLY A 58 -18.50 -5.11 -4.81
C GLY A 58 -17.14 -4.58 -5.26
N ILE A 59 -16.05 -4.99 -4.61
CA ILE A 59 -14.70 -4.60 -4.97
C ILE A 59 -14.16 -5.57 -6.01
N GLU A 60 -13.73 -5.05 -7.14
CA GLU A 60 -13.07 -5.83 -8.19
C GLU A 60 -11.75 -6.41 -7.67
N PHE A 61 -11.46 -7.65 -8.09
CA PHE A 61 -10.22 -8.29 -7.65
C PHE A 61 -9.62 -9.17 -8.76
N PHE A 62 -8.31 -9.19 -8.80
CA PHE A 62 -7.49 -10.12 -9.56
C PHE A 62 -6.90 -11.18 -8.63
N GLN A 63 -6.94 -12.46 -9.01
CA GLN A 63 -6.34 -13.54 -8.23
C GLN A 63 -4.99 -13.92 -8.84
N ALA A 64 -3.91 -13.38 -8.30
CA ALA A 64 -2.55 -13.74 -8.66
C ALA A 64 -2.13 -15.10 -8.09
N LYS A 65 -1.01 -15.65 -8.57
CA LYS A 65 -0.48 -16.97 -8.17
C LYS A 65 0.05 -17.02 -6.73
N GLY A 66 0.40 -15.89 -6.14
CA GLY A 66 0.96 -15.81 -4.78
C GLY A 66 2.42 -16.23 -4.71
N ILE A 67 3.21 -15.94 -5.76
CA ILE A 67 4.64 -16.23 -5.87
C ILE A 67 5.45 -15.19 -5.08
N GLY A 68 5.12 -13.90 -5.27
CA GLY A 68 5.78 -12.77 -4.63
C GLY A 68 5.08 -11.46 -4.93
N TYR A 69 5.46 -10.39 -4.23
CA TYR A 69 4.84 -9.07 -4.39
C TYR A 69 5.01 -8.53 -5.82
N VAL A 70 6.24 -8.55 -6.32
CA VAL A 70 6.58 -8.01 -7.65
C VAL A 70 5.99 -8.90 -8.75
N GLU A 71 6.12 -10.21 -8.60
CA GLU A 71 5.61 -11.20 -9.55
C GLU A 71 4.08 -11.15 -9.66
N ASP A 72 3.38 -11.07 -8.54
CA ASP A 72 1.92 -11.00 -8.49
C ASP A 72 1.40 -9.67 -9.06
N LEU A 73 2.13 -8.57 -8.83
CA LEU A 73 1.82 -7.27 -9.40
C LEU A 73 2.01 -7.25 -10.92
N ALA A 74 3.14 -7.78 -11.39
CA ALA A 74 3.43 -7.89 -12.83
C ALA A 74 2.45 -8.82 -13.54
N GLU A 75 2.10 -9.96 -12.93
CA GLU A 75 1.06 -10.87 -13.46
C GLU A 75 -0.26 -10.12 -13.63
N CYS A 76 -0.67 -9.32 -12.63
CA CYS A 76 -1.89 -8.53 -12.69
C CYS A 76 -1.85 -7.52 -13.85
N ALA A 77 -0.80 -6.70 -13.94
CA ALA A 77 -0.69 -5.67 -14.97
C ALA A 77 -0.73 -6.25 -16.39
N LEU A 78 -0.02 -7.36 -16.61
CA LEU A 78 -0.01 -8.04 -17.91
C LEU A 78 -1.35 -8.70 -18.26
N GLU A 79 -2.07 -9.25 -17.29
CA GLU A 79 -3.34 -9.94 -17.53
C GLU A 79 -4.48 -8.96 -17.81
N ILE A 80 -4.48 -7.78 -17.17
CA ILE A 80 -5.48 -6.74 -17.44
C ILE A 80 -5.11 -5.87 -18.66
N ASP A 81 -3.96 -6.14 -19.30
CA ASP A 81 -3.44 -5.42 -20.48
C ASP A 81 -3.36 -3.90 -20.22
N GLU A 82 -2.84 -3.52 -19.04
CA GLU A 82 -2.76 -2.12 -18.63
C GLU A 82 -1.51 -1.47 -19.23
N ASP A 83 -1.72 -0.47 -20.06
CA ASP A 83 -0.68 0.30 -20.73
C ASP A 83 -0.43 1.69 -20.10
N MET A 84 -1.18 2.02 -19.06
CA MET A 84 -1.08 3.29 -18.35
C MET A 84 -0.30 3.14 -17.03
N PRO A 85 0.22 4.24 -16.48
CA PRO A 85 0.80 4.22 -15.15
C PRO A 85 -0.21 3.81 -14.08
N MET A 86 0.21 2.88 -13.23
CA MET A 86 -0.61 2.30 -12.18
C MET A 86 -0.11 2.68 -10.80
N PHE A 87 -1.02 3.08 -9.92
CA PHE A 87 -0.73 3.06 -8.48
C PHE A 87 -0.69 1.63 -7.96
N THR A 88 0.24 1.35 -7.07
CA THR A 88 0.21 0.16 -6.22
C THR A 88 0.34 0.54 -4.77
N CYS A 89 -0.50 -0.08 -3.93
CA CYS A 89 -0.49 0.16 -2.48
C CYS A 89 -0.66 -1.18 -1.74
N VAL A 90 0.04 -1.31 -0.61
CA VAL A 90 -0.17 -2.42 0.31
C VAL A 90 -1.48 -2.25 1.07
N ALA A 91 -2.22 -3.35 1.29
CA ALA A 91 -3.54 -3.30 1.92
C ALA A 91 -3.53 -3.07 3.44
N ASP A 92 -2.37 -2.99 4.05
CA ASP A 92 -2.12 -2.84 5.47
C ASP A 92 -1.62 -1.44 5.87
N LEU A 93 -1.96 -0.43 5.05
CA LEU A 93 -1.61 0.99 5.24
C LEU A 93 -2.88 1.82 5.52
N PRO A 94 -3.51 1.70 6.71
CA PRO A 94 -4.78 2.36 7.02
C PRO A 94 -4.68 3.89 7.12
N GLY A 95 -3.46 4.44 7.12
CA GLY A 95 -3.21 5.89 7.18
C GLY A 95 -3.23 6.60 5.84
N ILE A 96 -3.43 5.89 4.72
CA ILE A 96 -3.52 6.50 3.40
C ILE A 96 -4.81 7.31 3.25
N THR A 97 -4.78 8.41 2.51
CA THR A 97 -5.93 9.27 2.21
C THR A 97 -5.91 9.72 0.76
N SER A 98 -7.08 10.11 0.22
CA SER A 98 -7.21 10.67 -1.13
C SER A 98 -6.35 11.93 -1.35
N ARG A 99 -6.16 12.75 -0.30
CA ARG A 99 -5.25 13.90 -0.33
C ARG A 99 -3.80 13.48 -0.60
N ILE A 100 -3.31 12.45 0.11
CA ILE A 100 -1.95 11.92 -0.09
C ILE A 100 -1.79 11.35 -1.49
N ILE A 101 -2.76 10.60 -1.99
CA ILE A 101 -2.77 10.03 -3.34
C ILE A 101 -2.72 11.16 -4.38
N GLY A 102 -3.50 12.23 -4.18
CA GLY A 102 -3.50 13.41 -5.04
C GLY A 102 -2.15 14.13 -5.07
N ASP A 103 -1.53 14.36 -3.91
CA ASP A 103 -0.19 15.00 -3.80
C ASP A 103 0.89 14.15 -4.50
N VAL A 104 0.87 12.84 -4.31
CA VAL A 104 1.80 11.91 -4.97
C VAL A 104 1.61 11.93 -6.49
N ARG A 105 0.35 11.89 -6.97
CA ARG A 105 0.03 11.94 -8.40
C ARG A 105 0.52 13.23 -9.05
N GLU A 106 0.29 14.37 -8.42
CA GLU A 106 0.73 15.68 -8.91
C GLU A 106 2.26 15.73 -9.03
N ARG A 107 2.99 15.44 -7.95
CA ARG A 107 4.47 15.47 -7.94
C ARG A 107 5.07 14.49 -8.94
N TRP A 108 4.52 13.29 -9.05
CA TRP A 108 4.98 12.31 -10.03
C TRP A 108 4.74 12.80 -11.46
N SER A 109 3.54 13.31 -11.77
CA SER A 109 3.19 13.84 -13.09
C SER A 109 4.15 14.97 -13.53
N ASP A 110 4.50 15.87 -12.60
CA ASP A 110 5.41 16.99 -12.87
C ASP A 110 6.86 16.53 -13.10
N SER A 111 7.23 15.36 -12.61
CA SER A 111 8.61 14.83 -12.74
C SER A 111 8.95 14.35 -14.14
N GLY A 112 7.96 13.91 -14.92
CA GLY A 112 8.15 13.24 -16.21
C GLY A 112 8.80 11.86 -16.11
N LEU A 113 8.90 11.25 -14.91
CA LEU A 113 9.45 9.92 -14.70
C LEU A 113 8.35 8.86 -14.77
N ASN A 114 8.74 7.62 -15.12
CA ASN A 114 7.80 6.51 -15.36
C ASN A 114 7.27 5.87 -14.07
N ALA A 115 8.03 5.99 -12.98
CA ALA A 115 7.72 5.37 -11.71
C ALA A 115 7.90 6.33 -10.54
N CYS A 116 7.30 5.98 -9.41
CA CYS A 116 7.44 6.74 -8.17
C CYS A 116 7.37 5.78 -6.97
N SER A 117 8.17 6.06 -5.95
CA SER A 117 8.06 5.44 -4.64
C SER A 117 7.91 6.49 -3.54
N VAL A 118 7.08 6.19 -2.54
CA VAL A 118 6.78 7.10 -1.44
C VAL A 118 7.54 6.68 -0.19
N TRP A 119 8.27 7.63 0.38
CA TRP A 119 9.15 7.46 1.52
C TRP A 119 8.75 8.37 2.66
N VAL A 120 8.92 7.90 3.88
CA VAL A 120 8.58 8.65 5.10
C VAL A 120 9.82 8.73 5.98
N PRO A 121 10.15 9.90 6.58
CA PRO A 121 11.31 10.03 7.45
C PRO A 121 11.34 8.95 8.54
N ARG A 122 12.49 8.28 8.71
CA ARG A 122 12.67 7.23 9.71
C ARG A 122 12.37 7.71 11.13
N ALA A 123 12.62 8.98 11.41
CA ALA A 123 12.31 9.59 12.70
C ALA A 123 10.84 9.39 13.10
N LEU A 124 9.90 9.53 12.13
CA LEU A 124 8.46 9.34 12.39
C LEU A 124 8.11 7.89 12.74
N PHE A 125 8.81 6.90 12.18
CA PHE A 125 8.64 5.50 12.58
C PHE A 125 9.06 5.28 14.04
N LEU A 126 10.18 5.86 14.45
CA LEU A 126 10.68 5.78 15.83
C LEU A 126 9.71 6.46 16.81
N GLU A 127 9.21 7.65 16.47
CA GLU A 127 8.22 8.40 17.29
C GLU A 127 6.93 7.59 17.49
N ASN A 128 6.48 6.87 16.47
CA ASN A 128 5.28 6.05 16.51
C ASN A 128 5.53 4.63 17.05
N SER A 129 6.76 4.29 17.44
CA SER A 129 7.17 2.95 17.90
C SER A 129 6.94 1.85 16.85
N ILE A 130 7.05 2.19 15.57
CA ILE A 130 6.94 1.29 14.43
C ILE A 130 8.33 0.93 13.92
N LYS A 131 8.54 -0.34 13.57
CA LYS A 131 9.82 -0.81 13.04
C LYS A 131 9.93 -0.50 11.56
N CYS A 132 10.99 0.19 11.17
CA CYS A 132 11.42 0.31 9.78
C CYS A 132 12.40 -0.84 9.48
N GLN A 133 12.09 -1.67 8.49
CA GLN A 133 12.91 -2.84 8.11
C GLN A 133 14.02 -2.47 7.11
N TYR A 134 13.79 -1.42 6.32
CA TYR A 134 14.70 -0.93 5.31
C TYR A 134 14.66 0.59 5.28
N SER A 135 15.81 1.23 5.19
CA SER A 135 15.92 2.69 5.05
C SER A 135 17.03 3.05 4.07
N GLU A 136 16.89 4.19 3.43
CA GLU A 136 17.93 4.82 2.63
C GLU A 136 17.85 6.36 2.74
N LEU A 137 18.84 7.05 2.18
CA LEU A 137 18.83 8.52 2.10
C LEU A 137 17.98 8.97 0.90
N VAL A 138 16.92 9.70 1.20
CA VAL A 138 16.07 10.40 0.20
C VAL A 138 16.14 11.88 0.50
N ASP A 139 16.63 12.67 -0.43
CA ASP A 139 16.88 14.11 -0.27
C ASP A 139 17.70 14.47 0.99
N GLY A 140 18.67 13.61 1.32
CA GLY A 140 19.54 13.78 2.50
C GLY A 140 18.90 13.38 3.84
N VAL A 141 17.66 12.85 3.85
CA VAL A 141 16.95 12.37 5.04
C VAL A 141 16.90 10.85 5.03
N GLU A 142 17.24 10.21 6.14
CA GLU A 142 17.05 8.77 6.31
C GLU A 142 15.54 8.47 6.33
N ALA A 143 15.05 7.73 5.35
CA ALA A 143 13.63 7.47 5.12
C ALA A 143 13.36 5.99 4.86
N CYS A 144 12.12 5.57 5.14
CA CYS A 144 11.62 4.22 4.94
C CYS A 144 10.48 4.22 3.91
N PRO A 145 10.39 3.21 3.01
CA PRO A 145 9.29 3.12 2.06
C PRO A 145 7.98 2.78 2.78
N CYS A 146 6.88 3.45 2.41
CA CYS A 146 5.58 3.20 3.03
C CYS A 146 4.71 2.17 2.32
N GLY A 147 5.09 1.73 1.12
CA GLY A 147 4.33 0.76 0.33
C GLY A 147 3.26 1.38 -0.58
N LEU A 148 3.36 2.68 -0.86
CA LEU A 148 2.63 3.38 -1.94
C LEU A 148 3.61 3.68 -3.06
N ASN A 149 3.30 3.25 -4.29
CA ASN A 149 4.16 3.47 -5.46
C ASN A 149 3.32 3.73 -6.71
N ILE A 150 3.96 4.23 -7.76
CA ILE A 150 3.46 4.28 -9.13
C ILE A 150 4.46 3.55 -10.01
N PHE A 151 4.00 2.79 -10.98
CA PHE A 151 4.83 2.13 -11.99
C PHE A 151 4.14 2.14 -13.35
N ASP A 152 4.91 2.01 -14.40
CA ASP A 152 4.42 1.87 -15.78
C ASP A 152 3.88 0.45 -15.99
N GLY A 153 2.57 0.34 -16.18
CA GLY A 153 1.86 -0.93 -16.38
C GLY A 153 2.23 -1.64 -17.68
N SER A 154 2.68 -0.89 -18.70
CA SER A 154 3.10 -1.46 -19.99
C SER A 154 4.38 -2.30 -19.92
N SER A 155 5.20 -2.07 -18.91
CA SER A 155 6.53 -2.70 -18.77
C SER A 155 6.83 -3.10 -17.31
N PRO A 156 5.97 -3.91 -16.66
CA PRO A 156 6.04 -4.13 -15.21
C PRO A 156 7.25 -4.94 -14.75
N LEU A 157 7.94 -5.62 -15.66
CA LEU A 157 9.14 -6.45 -15.39
C LEU A 157 10.46 -5.74 -15.71
N VAL A 158 10.40 -4.53 -16.27
CA VAL A 158 11.60 -3.77 -16.65
C VAL A 158 11.91 -2.77 -15.54
N PRO A 159 13.21 -2.62 -15.15
CA PRO A 159 13.58 -1.55 -14.21
C PRO A 159 13.19 -0.18 -14.75
N GLN A 160 12.50 0.61 -13.93
CA GLN A 160 11.97 1.90 -14.30
C GLN A 160 12.71 3.03 -13.58
N ASN A 161 12.85 4.18 -14.23
CA ASN A 161 13.35 5.37 -13.57
C ASN A 161 12.29 5.89 -12.61
N GLU A 162 12.60 5.93 -11.32
CA GLU A 162 11.64 6.32 -10.28
C GLU A 162 11.94 7.68 -9.66
N LEU A 163 10.88 8.42 -9.35
CA LEU A 163 10.90 9.55 -8.44
C LEU A 163 10.74 9.02 -7.01
N LYS A 164 11.65 9.38 -6.10
CA LYS A 164 11.48 9.13 -4.67
C LYS A 164 10.85 10.34 -4.02
N ILE A 165 9.61 10.20 -3.56
CA ILE A 165 8.86 11.28 -2.89
C ILE A 165 8.98 11.12 -1.39
N LEU A 166 9.62 12.09 -0.72
CA LEU A 166 9.66 12.16 0.73
C LEU A 166 8.41 12.89 1.23
N LEU A 167 7.61 12.21 2.08
CA LEU A 167 6.42 12.75 2.72
C LEU A 167 6.56 12.77 4.24
N ASN A 168 6.36 13.93 4.85
CA ASN A 168 6.32 14.08 6.31
C ASN A 168 4.91 13.78 6.84
N GLU A 169 4.45 12.52 6.67
CA GLU A 169 3.11 12.04 6.99
C GLU A 169 3.15 10.91 8.03
N PRO A 170 2.99 11.22 9.34
CA PRO A 170 3.07 10.21 10.40
C PRO A 170 2.12 9.03 10.22
N ALA A 171 0.94 9.26 9.62
CA ALA A 171 -0.04 8.20 9.37
C ALA A 171 0.47 7.09 8.44
N LEU A 172 1.40 7.40 7.53
CA LEU A 172 1.99 6.44 6.60
C LEU A 172 3.07 5.54 7.23
N THR A 173 3.42 5.75 8.50
CA THR A 173 4.33 4.84 9.21
C THR A 173 3.64 3.53 9.61
N PHE A 174 2.31 3.52 9.68
CA PHE A 174 1.51 2.38 10.15
C PHE A 174 1.25 1.35 9.04
N ASN A 175 2.32 0.67 8.61
CA ASN A 175 2.22 -0.57 7.86
C ASN A 175 2.12 -1.72 8.88
N VAL A 176 0.89 -2.12 9.20
CA VAL A 176 0.59 -2.97 10.37
C VAL A 176 0.93 -4.44 10.11
N ASN A 177 1.96 -4.96 10.78
CA ASN A 177 2.49 -6.31 10.61
C ASN A 177 2.49 -7.17 11.88
N THR A 178 2.39 -6.53 13.04
CA THR A 178 2.45 -7.19 14.36
C THR A 178 1.33 -6.71 15.27
N PRO A 179 0.98 -7.46 16.35
CA PRO A 179 0.02 -7.01 17.35
C PRO A 179 0.39 -5.68 18.00
N GLU A 180 1.68 -5.42 18.24
CA GLU A 180 2.17 -4.19 18.82
C GLU A 180 1.94 -2.99 17.87
N GLU A 181 2.20 -3.18 16.58
CA GLU A 181 1.94 -2.17 15.54
C GLU A 181 0.42 -1.91 15.39
N LEU A 182 -0.41 -2.95 15.54
CA LEU A 182 -1.87 -2.80 15.56
C LEU A 182 -2.33 -1.91 16.73
N ILE A 183 -1.85 -2.18 17.94
CA ILE A 183 -2.15 -1.37 19.13
C ILE A 183 -1.72 0.09 18.92
N ALA A 184 -0.52 0.30 18.35
CA ALA A 184 -0.03 1.63 18.04
C ALA A 184 -0.91 2.35 17.01
N ALA A 185 -1.33 1.66 15.95
CA ALA A 185 -2.25 2.18 14.93
C ALA A 185 -3.62 2.56 15.55
N GLU A 186 -4.21 1.68 16.36
CA GLU A 186 -5.50 1.98 17.05
C GLU A 186 -5.39 3.18 17.98
N LYS A 187 -4.27 3.31 18.70
CA LYS A 187 -4.02 4.48 19.55
C LYS A 187 -3.86 5.77 18.74
N PHE A 188 -3.26 5.70 17.56
CA PHE A 188 -3.06 6.84 16.67
C PHE A 188 -4.37 7.27 16.00
N PHE A 189 -5.09 6.33 15.39
CA PHE A 189 -6.31 6.62 14.62
C PHE A 189 -7.55 6.77 15.50
N GLY A 190 -7.61 6.15 16.67
CA GLY A 190 -8.75 6.23 17.60
C GLY A 190 -8.86 7.56 18.38
N LYS A 191 -7.88 8.46 18.20
CA LYS A 191 -7.89 9.81 18.80
C LYS A 191 -8.55 10.89 17.93
N LYS A 192 -9.05 10.50 16.75
CA LYS A 192 -9.67 11.42 15.78
C LYS A 192 -11.18 11.47 15.92
#